data_59497124261ce03c2a28ff935de859d4
#
_entry.id   59497124261ce03c2a28ff935de859d4
#
_cell.length_a   1.000
_cell.length_b   1.000
_cell.length_c   1.000
_cell.angle_alpha   90.00
_cell.angle_beta   90.00
_cell.angle_gamma   90.00
#
_symmetry.space_group_name_H-M   'P 1'
#
loop_
_entity.id
_entity.type
_entity.pdbx_description
1 polymer ?
#
loop_
_entity_poly.entity_id
_entity_poly.type
_entity_poly.pdbx_seq_one_letter_code
_entity_poly.pdbx_strand_id
1 'polypeptide(L)'
;MKCQFFFFFSLFFLLQPVKGEMDSNRQLFQVYADSIKITVSCLNDQIIHVQATPEGSVGKESLVALKNHALKPTFCSVQKNEEGISMLTSKLTISYSTTDKCISFTDRISGELLLKEKMRDFVRQHIGEEDVWNIRQVFSLTPEEAIYGLGQYQEGVMNYRGKKVKLLQANKDIVNPFLISTRSYGILWDNYSKTLFEDNEHGATFWSEVADEINYYFIAGDNMDKVIANYHALTGKVPMFPKSAFGYWQSKERYKSFDELTEVVAEYRRRQIPLDNIVQDWEYWGDRPFWNSLKFDTLHFNHPKEAIDCLHDQYHVKLMLSVWPGFGKETDIYRAMDSAGVLFDEPTWAGYKVMDVYNPKAREIFWSYLQKGLFDKGVDAWWMDATEPSFRDGAIQEKQEERSKSAGPTYIGSFHRYLSVYSLFMSEMMYNNLRMQNDKRVFILTRSAFAGQQRYGTAIWSGDITARWDVFRHQISGGLNICMTGIPYWTTDAGAFSVTGKDSEFKQGLADPAYRKFYLRWFQQNAFSPIFRAHGTSVPREVWQFGQPGDSIYEGLLK
;
A
#
# COMPACT_ATOMS: atom_id res chain seq x y z
N MET A 1 -44.79 8.74 -65.82
CA MET A 1 -44.34 9.79 -64.93
C MET A 1 -44.79 9.43 -63.51
N LYS A 2 -43.88 8.87 -62.67
CA LYS A 2 -44.11 8.66 -61.23
C LYS A 2 -43.15 9.52 -60.48
N CYS A 3 -43.66 10.53 -59.79
CA CYS A 3 -42.91 11.36 -58.83
C CYS A 3 -42.67 10.56 -57.56
N GLN A 4 -41.40 10.31 -57.20
CA GLN A 4 -40.99 9.83 -55.87
C GLN A 4 -40.71 11.05 -54.99
N PHE A 5 -41.46 11.19 -53.90
CA PHE A 5 -41.22 12.12 -52.81
C PHE A 5 -40.15 11.52 -51.86
N PHE A 6 -38.99 12.14 -51.73
CA PHE A 6 -38.02 11.87 -50.68
C PHE A 6 -38.40 12.67 -49.43
N PHE A 7 -38.75 11.97 -48.35
CA PHE A 7 -38.86 12.55 -47.02
C PHE A 7 -37.47 12.59 -46.37
N PHE A 8 -36.97 13.81 -46.14
CA PHE A 8 -35.81 14.04 -45.29
C PHE A 8 -36.31 13.99 -43.83
N PHE A 9 -35.91 12.94 -43.08
CA PHE A 9 -36.01 12.92 -41.63
C PHE A 9 -34.84 13.70 -41.05
N SER A 10 -35.05 14.92 -40.64
CA SER A 10 -34.12 15.66 -39.78
C SER A 10 -34.18 15.09 -38.37
N LEU A 11 -33.16 14.34 -37.98
CA LEU A 11 -32.99 13.94 -36.59
C LEU A 11 -32.57 15.18 -35.77
N PHE A 12 -33.53 15.82 -35.13
CA PHE A 12 -33.24 16.78 -34.06
C PHE A 12 -32.73 16.03 -32.85
N PHE A 13 -31.44 16.05 -32.62
CA PHE A 13 -30.89 15.73 -31.31
C PHE A 13 -31.36 16.81 -30.33
N LEU A 14 -32.38 16.51 -29.56
CA LEU A 14 -32.77 17.30 -28.39
C LEU A 14 -31.62 17.22 -27.38
N LEU A 15 -30.78 18.24 -27.33
CA LEU A 15 -29.86 18.47 -26.22
C LEU A 15 -30.73 18.59 -24.95
N GLN A 16 -30.73 17.55 -24.13
CA GLN A 16 -31.36 17.63 -22.81
C GLN A 16 -30.60 18.67 -21.97
N PRO A 17 -31.30 19.61 -21.35
CA PRO A 17 -30.66 20.62 -20.52
C PRO A 17 -29.99 19.94 -19.34
N VAL A 18 -28.72 20.29 -19.09
CA VAL A 18 -27.95 19.86 -17.91
C VAL A 18 -28.73 20.33 -16.67
N LYS A 19 -29.32 19.37 -15.94
CA LYS A 19 -29.96 19.64 -14.64
C LYS A 19 -28.86 19.69 -13.58
N GLY A 20 -28.66 20.86 -12.98
CA GLY A 20 -27.76 21.04 -11.84
C GLY A 20 -28.55 21.34 -10.57
N GLU A 21 -28.31 20.60 -9.52
CA GLU A 21 -28.82 20.86 -8.17
C GLU A 21 -27.70 21.40 -7.28
N MET A 22 -28.03 22.41 -6.47
CA MET A 22 -27.10 23.00 -5.50
C MET A 22 -27.63 22.77 -4.10
N ASP A 23 -26.79 22.26 -3.23
CA ASP A 23 -27.06 22.20 -1.78
C ASP A 23 -25.97 22.97 -1.03
N SER A 24 -26.24 24.26 -0.80
CA SER A 24 -25.33 25.15 -0.08
C SER A 24 -25.12 24.71 1.39
N ASN A 25 -26.10 24.01 1.98
CA ASN A 25 -25.99 23.50 3.35
C ASN A 25 -25.04 22.28 3.42
N ARG A 26 -24.89 21.53 2.31
CA ARG A 26 -24.02 20.36 2.21
C ARG A 26 -22.68 20.65 1.55
N GLN A 27 -22.42 21.89 1.13
CA GLN A 27 -21.15 22.30 0.49
C GLN A 27 -20.81 21.43 -0.73
N LEU A 28 -21.81 21.18 -1.58
CA LEU A 28 -21.69 20.38 -2.79
C LEU A 28 -22.53 20.93 -3.93
N PHE A 29 -22.16 20.56 -5.16
CA PHE A 29 -23.04 20.64 -6.31
C PHE A 29 -23.12 19.30 -7.03
N GLN A 30 -24.22 19.10 -7.75
CA GLN A 30 -24.46 17.93 -8.59
C GLN A 30 -24.85 18.36 -9.99
N VAL A 31 -24.35 17.66 -10.99
CA VAL A 31 -24.75 17.83 -12.40
C VAL A 31 -25.02 16.46 -13.01
N TYR A 32 -25.96 16.44 -13.96
CA TYR A 32 -26.29 15.26 -14.73
C TYR A 32 -25.89 15.50 -16.18
N ALA A 33 -25.01 14.69 -16.71
CA ALA A 33 -24.51 14.74 -18.08
C ALA A 33 -24.38 13.33 -18.65
N ASP A 34 -24.99 13.06 -19.79
CA ASP A 34 -24.92 11.78 -20.51
C ASP A 34 -25.22 10.54 -19.63
N SER A 35 -26.31 10.58 -18.83
CA SER A 35 -26.70 9.54 -17.88
C SER A 35 -25.65 9.29 -16.77
N ILE A 36 -24.78 10.26 -16.49
CA ILE A 36 -23.81 10.22 -15.41
C ILE A 36 -24.17 11.33 -14.41
N LYS A 37 -24.29 10.95 -13.13
CA LYS A 37 -24.41 11.89 -12.03
C LYS A 37 -23.02 12.27 -11.53
N ILE A 38 -22.63 13.52 -11.66
CA ILE A 38 -21.37 14.04 -11.15
C ILE A 38 -21.65 14.81 -9.86
N THR A 39 -21.02 14.42 -8.77
CA THR A 39 -21.10 15.10 -7.47
C THR A 39 -19.72 15.66 -7.12
N VAL A 40 -19.65 16.94 -6.81
CA VAL A 40 -18.45 17.63 -6.34
C VAL A 40 -18.70 18.14 -4.94
N SER A 41 -17.92 17.66 -3.97
CA SER A 41 -18.07 17.99 -2.55
C SER A 41 -16.82 18.66 -2.02
N CYS A 42 -16.99 19.76 -1.29
CA CYS A 42 -15.93 20.45 -0.59
C CYS A 42 -15.77 19.87 0.81
N LEU A 43 -14.66 19.17 1.08
CA LEU A 43 -14.38 18.61 2.41
C LEU A 43 -13.68 19.62 3.31
N ASN A 44 -12.76 20.41 2.74
CA ASN A 44 -12.18 21.61 3.32
C ASN A 44 -11.70 22.55 2.20
N ASP A 45 -11.05 23.64 2.53
CA ASP A 45 -10.64 24.64 1.53
C ASP A 45 -9.67 24.15 0.46
N GLN A 46 -9.02 22.98 0.66
CA GLN A 46 -8.00 22.40 -0.23
C GLN A 46 -8.27 20.93 -0.61
N ILE A 47 -9.33 20.30 -0.10
CA ILE A 47 -9.69 18.90 -0.40
C ILE A 47 -11.07 18.86 -1.03
N ILE A 48 -11.13 18.46 -2.28
CA ILE A 48 -12.34 18.33 -3.07
C ILE A 48 -12.55 16.87 -3.45
N HIS A 49 -13.72 16.34 -3.15
CA HIS A 49 -14.13 15.00 -3.53
C HIS A 49 -14.99 15.05 -4.79
N VAL A 50 -14.62 14.25 -5.78
CA VAL A 50 -15.33 14.13 -7.07
C VAL A 50 -15.78 12.70 -7.26
N GLN A 51 -17.08 12.54 -7.52
CA GLN A 51 -17.70 11.26 -7.84
C GLN A 51 -18.46 11.42 -9.17
N ALA A 52 -18.27 10.48 -10.10
CA ALA A 52 -19.07 10.39 -11.30
C ALA A 52 -19.68 8.99 -11.39
N THR A 53 -21.00 8.90 -11.18
CA THR A 53 -21.74 7.66 -11.00
C THR A 53 -22.70 7.46 -12.19
N PRO A 54 -22.56 6.38 -12.99
CA PRO A 54 -23.50 6.05 -14.05
C PRO A 54 -24.90 5.81 -13.51
N GLU A 55 -25.91 6.11 -14.31
CA GLU A 55 -27.30 5.83 -13.96
C GLU A 55 -27.52 4.34 -13.65
N GLY A 56 -28.23 4.07 -12.57
CA GLY A 56 -28.47 2.70 -12.07
C GLY A 56 -27.34 2.13 -11.22
N SER A 57 -26.21 2.84 -11.07
CA SER A 57 -25.14 2.48 -10.14
C SER A 57 -25.29 3.22 -8.81
N VAL A 58 -24.72 2.62 -7.75
CA VAL A 58 -24.66 3.23 -6.42
C VAL A 58 -23.21 3.24 -5.96
N GLY A 59 -22.68 4.44 -5.73
CA GLY A 59 -21.33 4.61 -5.18
C GLY A 59 -21.20 3.96 -3.81
N LYS A 60 -20.01 3.43 -3.51
CA LYS A 60 -19.70 2.82 -2.22
C LYS A 60 -18.94 3.78 -1.32
N GLU A 61 -19.06 3.58 -0.01
CA GLU A 61 -18.24 4.31 0.95
C GLU A 61 -16.76 4.01 0.76
N SER A 62 -15.93 5.05 0.90
CA SER A 62 -14.48 4.91 0.85
C SER A 62 -13.96 4.04 1.99
N LEU A 63 -13.04 3.12 1.69
CA LEU A 63 -12.30 2.33 2.69
C LEU A 63 -11.06 3.08 3.21
N VAL A 64 -10.63 4.12 2.52
CA VAL A 64 -9.38 4.83 2.81
C VAL A 64 -9.60 6.21 3.42
N ALA A 65 -10.57 6.97 2.92
CA ALA A 65 -10.94 8.26 3.49
C ALA A 65 -11.69 8.08 4.82
N LEU A 66 -11.26 8.78 5.84
CA LEU A 66 -11.92 8.75 7.14
C LEU A 66 -13.23 9.56 7.10
N LYS A 67 -14.26 9.08 7.78
CA LYS A 67 -15.45 9.88 8.11
C LYS A 67 -15.05 10.94 9.15
N ASN A 68 -14.29 11.93 8.72
CA ASN A 68 -13.73 12.93 9.61
C ASN A 68 -14.58 14.21 9.62
N HIS A 69 -15.44 14.34 10.61
CA HIS A 69 -16.26 15.52 10.81
C HIS A 69 -15.45 16.79 11.16
N ALA A 70 -14.14 16.67 11.37
CA ALA A 70 -13.26 17.82 11.60
C ALA A 70 -12.81 18.49 10.28
N LEU A 71 -12.92 17.81 9.14
CA LEU A 71 -12.69 18.44 7.85
C LEU A 71 -13.89 19.33 7.52
N LYS A 72 -13.67 20.64 7.52
CA LYS A 72 -14.68 21.65 7.16
C LYS A 72 -14.00 22.79 6.42
N PRO A 73 -14.59 23.31 5.35
CA PRO A 73 -14.09 24.53 4.72
C PRO A 73 -14.32 25.75 5.63
N THR A 74 -13.40 26.69 5.60
CA THR A 74 -13.60 28.00 6.24
C THR A 74 -14.59 28.84 5.45
N PHE A 75 -14.63 28.63 4.14
CA PHE A 75 -15.56 29.26 3.21
C PHE A 75 -15.87 28.27 2.06
N CYS A 76 -17.15 28.15 1.71
CA CYS A 76 -17.58 27.43 0.52
C CYS A 76 -18.85 28.08 -0.03
N SER A 77 -18.82 28.47 -1.29
CA SER A 77 -20.00 28.96 -2.01
C SER A 77 -20.12 28.30 -3.39
N VAL A 78 -21.33 28.10 -3.85
CA VAL A 78 -21.61 27.54 -5.18
C VAL A 78 -22.38 28.58 -6.00
N GLN A 79 -21.92 28.79 -7.23
CA GLN A 79 -22.50 29.75 -8.19
C GLN A 79 -22.80 29.03 -9.50
N LYS A 80 -23.91 29.41 -10.16
CA LYS A 80 -24.28 28.90 -11.47
C LYS A 80 -24.42 30.06 -12.45
N ASN A 81 -23.88 29.87 -13.64
CA ASN A 81 -24.04 30.80 -14.78
C ASN A 81 -24.37 30.02 -16.07
N GLU A 82 -24.37 30.67 -17.20
CA GLU A 82 -24.66 30.05 -18.50
C GLU A 82 -23.55 29.06 -18.93
N GLU A 83 -22.30 29.26 -18.50
CA GLU A 83 -21.17 28.44 -18.87
C GLU A 83 -21.04 27.18 -18.00
N GLY A 84 -21.64 27.17 -16.79
CA GLY A 84 -21.58 26.02 -15.90
C GLY A 84 -21.85 26.32 -14.43
N ILE A 85 -21.23 25.52 -13.57
CA ILE A 85 -21.31 25.63 -12.10
C ILE A 85 -19.92 25.78 -11.54
N SER A 86 -19.73 26.72 -10.64
CA SER A 86 -18.45 26.93 -9.93
C SER A 86 -18.65 26.84 -8.42
N MET A 87 -17.74 26.15 -7.76
CA MET A 87 -17.59 26.11 -6.31
C MET A 87 -16.35 26.91 -5.93
N LEU A 88 -16.49 27.81 -4.99
CA LEU A 88 -15.39 28.62 -4.48
C LEU A 88 -15.12 28.29 -3.02
N THR A 89 -13.88 28.02 -2.69
CA THR A 89 -13.37 27.95 -1.31
C THR A 89 -12.49 29.15 -1.03
N SER A 90 -11.87 29.24 0.15
CA SER A 90 -10.87 30.29 0.40
C SER A 90 -9.59 30.12 -0.43
N LYS A 91 -9.32 28.91 -0.96
CA LYS A 91 -8.08 28.54 -1.66
C LYS A 91 -8.29 28.16 -3.12
N LEU A 92 -9.45 27.60 -3.48
CA LEU A 92 -9.69 26.99 -4.77
C LEU A 92 -10.94 27.55 -5.44
N THR A 93 -10.92 27.55 -6.77
CA THR A 93 -12.09 27.63 -7.64
C THR A 93 -12.20 26.31 -8.40
N ILE A 94 -13.33 25.62 -8.24
CA ILE A 94 -13.65 24.37 -8.91
C ILE A 94 -14.79 24.66 -9.89
N SER A 95 -14.56 24.50 -11.18
CA SER A 95 -15.54 24.83 -12.21
C SER A 95 -15.89 23.61 -13.06
N TYR A 96 -17.19 23.33 -13.19
CA TYR A 96 -17.73 22.40 -14.17
C TYR A 96 -18.21 23.17 -15.39
N SER A 97 -17.65 22.88 -16.58
CA SER A 97 -18.05 23.45 -17.86
C SER A 97 -19.16 22.61 -18.48
N THR A 98 -20.30 23.25 -18.86
CA THR A 98 -21.39 22.57 -19.58
C THR A 98 -21.02 22.20 -21.00
N THR A 99 -20.10 22.93 -21.61
CA THR A 99 -19.62 22.68 -22.98
C THR A 99 -18.65 21.48 -23.01
N ASP A 100 -17.63 21.50 -22.16
CA ASP A 100 -16.60 20.44 -22.12
C ASP A 100 -17.04 19.24 -21.29
N LYS A 101 -18.07 19.39 -20.44
CA LYS A 101 -18.53 18.42 -19.44
C LYS A 101 -17.42 17.95 -18.48
N CYS A 102 -16.45 18.81 -18.22
CA CYS A 102 -15.23 18.55 -17.45
C CYS A 102 -15.11 19.50 -16.26
N ILE A 103 -14.40 19.03 -15.23
CA ILE A 103 -14.07 19.81 -14.04
C ILE A 103 -12.66 20.39 -14.20
N SER A 104 -12.48 21.62 -13.74
CA SER A 104 -11.19 22.28 -13.60
C SER A 104 -10.97 22.76 -12.16
N PHE A 105 -9.73 22.72 -11.72
CA PHE A 105 -9.27 23.15 -10.41
C PHE A 105 -8.26 24.28 -10.58
N THR A 106 -8.56 25.44 -10.03
CA THR A 106 -7.79 26.67 -10.17
C THR A 106 -7.42 27.18 -8.79
N ASP A 107 -6.17 27.58 -8.59
CA ASP A 107 -5.80 28.33 -7.39
C ASP A 107 -6.52 29.69 -7.39
N ARG A 108 -7.24 29.96 -6.33
CA ARG A 108 -8.11 31.15 -6.28
C ARG A 108 -7.32 32.44 -6.14
N ILE A 109 -6.12 32.40 -5.56
CA ILE A 109 -5.31 33.57 -5.27
C ILE A 109 -4.51 33.99 -6.51
N SER A 110 -3.82 33.03 -7.12
CA SER A 110 -3.00 33.29 -8.32
C SER A 110 -3.80 33.29 -9.61
N GLY A 111 -4.98 32.64 -9.63
CA GLY A 111 -5.75 32.39 -10.86
C GLY A 111 -5.17 31.29 -11.73
N GLU A 112 -4.15 30.56 -11.25
CA GLU A 112 -3.45 29.54 -11.99
C GLU A 112 -4.28 28.24 -12.08
N LEU A 113 -4.44 27.70 -13.30
CA LEU A 113 -5.08 26.41 -13.51
C LEU A 113 -4.14 25.30 -12.99
N LEU A 114 -4.52 24.60 -11.93
CA LEU A 114 -3.76 23.50 -11.34
C LEU A 114 -3.97 22.19 -12.09
N LEU A 115 -5.24 21.83 -12.37
CA LEU A 115 -5.61 20.58 -13.02
C LEU A 115 -6.91 20.76 -13.78
N LYS A 116 -7.05 20.10 -14.95
CA LYS A 116 -8.31 20.00 -15.70
C LYS A 116 -8.57 18.56 -16.10
N GLU A 117 -9.81 18.10 -15.90
CA GLU A 117 -10.29 16.87 -16.53
C GLU A 117 -10.36 17.06 -18.05
N LYS A 118 -10.14 15.97 -18.79
CA LYS A 118 -10.22 15.97 -20.26
C LYS A 118 -11.34 15.05 -20.75
N MET A 119 -11.47 13.88 -20.15
CA MET A 119 -12.44 12.86 -20.56
C MET A 119 -12.70 11.89 -19.41
N ARG A 120 -13.93 11.41 -19.33
CA ARG A 120 -14.29 10.24 -18.53
C ARG A 120 -15.05 9.24 -19.39
N ASP A 121 -14.87 7.94 -19.05
CA ASP A 121 -15.44 6.86 -19.82
C ASP A 121 -15.87 5.70 -18.90
N PHE A 122 -16.94 5.01 -19.27
CA PHE A 122 -17.53 3.89 -18.55
C PHE A 122 -17.88 2.79 -19.54
N VAL A 123 -17.31 1.61 -19.36
CA VAL A 123 -17.59 0.44 -20.19
C VAL A 123 -18.16 -0.66 -19.30
N ARG A 124 -19.42 -1.04 -19.52
CA ARG A 124 -20.07 -2.10 -18.73
C ARG A 124 -19.40 -3.44 -18.98
N GLN A 125 -19.14 -4.17 -17.89
CA GLN A 125 -18.51 -5.47 -17.89
C GLN A 125 -19.27 -6.41 -16.95
N HIS A 126 -19.13 -7.71 -17.19
CA HIS A 126 -19.56 -8.77 -16.29
C HIS A 126 -18.31 -9.54 -15.84
N ILE A 127 -17.99 -9.47 -14.53
CA ILE A 127 -16.79 -10.10 -13.95
C ILE A 127 -17.21 -10.99 -12.78
N GLY A 128 -16.99 -12.29 -12.92
CA GLY A 128 -17.50 -13.27 -11.96
C GLY A 128 -19.04 -13.26 -11.97
N GLU A 129 -19.65 -12.91 -10.85
CA GLU A 129 -21.11 -12.78 -10.70
C GLU A 129 -21.57 -11.31 -10.59
N GLU A 130 -20.67 -10.35 -10.84
CA GLU A 130 -20.94 -8.93 -10.68
C GLU A 130 -21.06 -8.19 -12.03
N ASP A 131 -22.10 -7.38 -12.19
CA ASP A 131 -22.17 -6.34 -13.22
C ASP A 131 -21.41 -5.12 -12.71
N VAL A 132 -20.37 -4.71 -13.42
CA VAL A 132 -19.43 -3.67 -13.02
C VAL A 132 -19.10 -2.75 -14.18
N TRP A 133 -18.37 -1.68 -13.90
CA TRP A 133 -17.82 -0.78 -14.92
C TRP A 133 -16.31 -0.90 -14.96
N ASN A 134 -15.74 -0.99 -16.18
CA ASN A 134 -14.40 -0.46 -16.38
C ASN A 134 -14.53 1.05 -16.44
N ILE A 135 -13.70 1.75 -15.71
CA ILE A 135 -13.73 3.22 -15.66
C ILE A 135 -12.41 3.81 -16.15
N ARG A 136 -12.51 4.98 -16.77
CA ARG A 136 -11.35 5.75 -17.21
C ARG A 136 -11.58 7.23 -16.97
N GLN A 137 -10.60 7.89 -16.33
CA GLN A 137 -10.53 9.34 -16.17
C GLN A 137 -9.21 9.83 -16.75
N VAL A 138 -9.29 10.84 -17.60
CA VAL A 138 -8.11 11.49 -18.21
C VAL A 138 -8.01 12.93 -17.70
N PHE A 139 -6.81 13.32 -17.32
CA PHE A 139 -6.46 14.67 -16.88
C PHE A 139 -5.46 15.32 -17.85
N SER A 140 -5.57 16.64 -18.03
CA SER A 140 -4.58 17.44 -18.74
C SER A 140 -3.53 17.94 -17.75
N LEU A 141 -2.26 17.59 -17.99
CA LEU A 141 -1.11 18.06 -17.22
C LEU A 141 -0.34 19.14 -18.00
N THR A 142 0.33 20.03 -17.28
CA THR A 142 1.21 21.02 -17.92
C THR A 142 2.54 20.40 -18.35
N PRO A 143 3.24 20.94 -19.39
CA PRO A 143 4.47 20.34 -19.90
C PRO A 143 5.61 20.23 -18.86
N GLU A 144 5.78 21.23 -18.00
CA GLU A 144 6.88 21.32 -17.03
C GLU A 144 6.61 20.57 -15.72
N GLU A 145 5.42 20.02 -15.58
CA GLU A 145 4.98 19.34 -14.37
C GLU A 145 5.63 17.96 -14.21
N ALA A 146 6.12 17.65 -13.03
CA ALA A 146 6.57 16.30 -12.66
C ALA A 146 5.56 15.64 -11.74
N ILE A 147 5.42 14.32 -11.89
CA ILE A 147 4.48 13.49 -11.12
C ILE A 147 5.26 12.42 -10.36
N TYR A 148 4.99 12.30 -9.06
CA TYR A 148 5.59 11.34 -8.14
C TYR A 148 4.52 10.53 -7.42
N GLY A 149 4.94 9.50 -6.67
CA GLY A 149 4.04 8.69 -5.86
C GLY A 149 3.63 7.39 -6.53
N LEU A 150 2.34 7.06 -6.53
CA LEU A 150 1.70 5.86 -7.09
C LEU A 150 2.11 4.54 -6.41
N GLY A 151 3.09 4.55 -5.52
CA GLY A 151 3.58 3.37 -4.81
C GLY A 151 5.07 3.10 -4.98
N GLN A 152 5.47 1.84 -4.80
CA GLN A 152 6.84 1.36 -4.99
C GLN A 152 6.87 0.33 -6.11
N TYR A 153 7.80 0.48 -7.06
CA TYR A 153 8.03 -0.43 -8.19
C TYR A 153 9.52 -0.59 -8.47
N GLN A 154 9.87 -1.63 -9.26
CA GLN A 154 11.26 -2.05 -9.45
C GLN A 154 11.94 -1.46 -10.71
N GLU A 155 11.25 -0.65 -11.51
CA GLU A 155 11.74 -0.13 -12.80
C GLU A 155 12.69 1.07 -12.65
N GLY A 156 12.91 1.57 -11.45
CA GLY A 156 13.80 2.71 -11.19
C GLY A 156 13.24 4.05 -11.67
N VAL A 157 11.93 4.13 -11.89
CA VAL A 157 11.23 5.36 -12.28
C VAL A 157 11.08 6.27 -11.07
N MET A 158 11.49 7.54 -11.22
CA MET A 158 11.21 8.58 -10.20
C MET A 158 10.06 9.48 -10.64
N ASN A 159 10.09 10.03 -11.83
CA ASN A 159 9.06 10.89 -12.38
C ASN A 159 8.19 10.10 -13.37
N TYR A 160 6.88 10.05 -13.12
CA TYR A 160 5.91 9.30 -13.93
C TYR A 160 5.39 10.05 -15.15
N ARG A 161 5.92 11.23 -15.49
CA ARG A 161 5.59 11.90 -16.76
C ARG A 161 6.05 11.07 -17.95
N GLY A 162 5.15 10.85 -18.90
CA GLY A 162 5.38 10.00 -20.07
C GLY A 162 5.59 8.52 -19.72
N LYS A 163 5.09 8.05 -18.58
CA LYS A 163 5.25 6.67 -18.10
C LYS A 163 3.91 5.99 -17.90
N LYS A 164 4.00 4.64 -17.89
CA LYS A 164 2.89 3.74 -17.58
C LYS A 164 3.27 2.86 -16.40
N VAL A 165 2.33 2.64 -15.48
CA VAL A 165 2.51 1.73 -14.35
C VAL A 165 1.21 0.98 -14.06
N LYS A 166 1.33 -0.32 -13.76
CA LYS A 166 0.22 -1.16 -13.30
C LYS A 166 0.15 -1.09 -11.78
N LEU A 167 -0.94 -0.53 -11.27
CA LEU A 167 -1.23 -0.45 -9.84
C LEU A 167 -1.92 -1.76 -9.43
N LEU A 168 -1.12 -2.76 -9.08
CA LEU A 168 -1.54 -4.09 -8.65
C LEU A 168 -0.54 -4.62 -7.65
N GLN A 169 -1.01 -5.06 -6.47
CA GLN A 169 -0.17 -5.59 -5.41
C GLN A 169 0.51 -6.90 -5.84
N ALA A 170 1.82 -7.00 -5.59
CA ALA A 170 2.59 -8.22 -5.71
C ALA A 170 3.80 -8.16 -4.78
N ASN A 171 4.56 -9.27 -4.65
CA ASN A 171 5.87 -9.22 -4.02
C ASN A 171 6.77 -8.23 -4.79
N LYS A 172 7.31 -7.22 -4.14
CA LYS A 172 8.13 -6.10 -4.63
C LYS A 172 7.36 -4.91 -5.21
N ASP A 173 6.07 -5.06 -5.55
CA ASP A 173 5.24 -3.99 -6.10
C ASP A 173 4.16 -3.60 -5.07
N ILE A 174 4.24 -2.38 -4.57
CA ILE A 174 3.35 -1.86 -3.52
C ILE A 174 2.54 -0.71 -4.08
N VAL A 175 1.23 -0.85 -4.06
CA VAL A 175 0.30 0.12 -4.63
C VAL A 175 -0.14 1.15 -3.61
N ASN A 176 -0.01 2.41 -3.95
CA ASN A 176 -0.77 3.48 -3.32
C ASN A 176 -1.28 4.41 -4.43
N PRO A 177 -2.58 4.42 -4.76
CA PRO A 177 -3.11 5.17 -5.90
C PRO A 177 -3.23 6.67 -5.61
N PHE A 178 -2.17 7.22 -5.03
CA PHE A 178 -2.00 8.64 -4.74
C PHE A 178 -0.79 9.17 -5.51
N LEU A 179 -1.03 10.09 -6.44
CA LEU A 179 0.01 10.85 -7.09
C LEU A 179 0.14 12.26 -6.49
N ILE A 180 1.34 12.81 -6.56
CA ILE A 180 1.63 14.19 -6.16
C ILE A 180 2.37 14.90 -7.29
N SER A 181 1.96 16.16 -7.55
CA SER A 181 2.50 17.02 -8.58
C SER A 181 3.40 18.10 -8.02
N THR A 182 4.43 18.49 -8.78
CA THR A 182 5.25 19.68 -8.50
C THR A 182 4.45 20.99 -8.49
N ARG A 183 3.20 20.97 -8.95
CA ARG A 183 2.27 22.11 -8.91
C ARG A 183 1.47 22.16 -7.59
N SER A 184 1.96 21.50 -6.55
CA SER A 184 1.40 21.51 -5.19
C SER A 184 -0.05 21.01 -5.12
N TYR A 185 -0.36 19.95 -5.86
CA TYR A 185 -1.58 19.18 -5.70
C TYR A 185 -1.29 17.67 -5.76
N GLY A 186 -2.25 16.87 -5.30
CA GLY A 186 -2.27 15.43 -5.45
C GLY A 186 -3.65 14.93 -5.88
N ILE A 187 -3.68 13.73 -6.45
CA ILE A 187 -4.90 13.00 -6.77
C ILE A 187 -4.87 11.67 -6.03
N LEU A 188 -5.81 11.45 -5.14
CA LEU A 188 -6.08 10.13 -4.57
C LEU A 188 -7.20 9.48 -5.39
N TRP A 189 -6.85 8.42 -6.13
CA TRP A 189 -7.78 7.62 -6.91
C TRP A 189 -8.37 6.52 -6.03
N ASP A 190 -9.63 6.65 -5.65
CA ASP A 190 -10.27 5.77 -4.67
C ASP A 190 -10.91 4.55 -5.34
N ASN A 191 -10.07 3.65 -5.83
CA ASN A 191 -10.44 2.37 -6.42
C ASN A 191 -9.48 1.28 -5.96
N TYR A 192 -10.00 0.10 -5.64
CA TYR A 192 -9.26 -0.99 -4.98
C TYR A 192 -8.93 -2.16 -5.91
N SER A 193 -9.43 -2.14 -7.13
CA SER A 193 -9.17 -3.14 -8.16
C SER A 193 -7.86 -2.85 -8.91
N LYS A 194 -7.48 -3.74 -9.82
CA LYS A 194 -6.39 -3.47 -10.76
C LYS A 194 -6.62 -2.13 -11.46
N THR A 195 -5.65 -1.22 -11.35
CA THR A 195 -5.67 0.09 -11.98
C THR A 195 -4.44 0.26 -12.86
N LEU A 196 -4.56 0.94 -13.99
CA LEU A 196 -3.46 1.39 -14.83
C LEU A 196 -3.37 2.90 -14.75
N PHE A 197 -2.18 3.41 -14.45
CA PHE A 197 -1.84 4.81 -14.68
C PHE A 197 -0.98 4.91 -15.92
N GLU A 198 -1.29 5.88 -16.80
CA GLU A 198 -0.51 6.14 -18.00
C GLU A 198 -0.54 7.64 -18.33
N ASP A 199 0.62 8.25 -18.49
CA ASP A 199 0.76 9.62 -19.03
C ASP A 199 1.35 9.55 -20.45
N ASN A 200 0.62 10.11 -21.41
CA ASN A 200 1.00 10.16 -22.82
C ASN A 200 0.44 11.44 -23.48
N GLU A 201 0.49 11.53 -24.82
CA GLU A 201 0.00 12.68 -25.60
C GLU A 201 -1.52 12.93 -25.43
N HIS A 202 -2.28 11.95 -24.94
CA HIS A 202 -3.71 12.11 -24.66
C HIS A 202 -3.98 12.66 -23.26
N GLY A 203 -2.99 12.62 -22.37
CA GLY A 203 -3.06 13.09 -20.98
C GLY A 203 -2.73 12.00 -19.95
N ALA A 204 -2.79 12.37 -18.69
CA ALA A 204 -2.62 11.44 -17.57
C ALA A 204 -3.91 10.69 -17.28
N THR A 205 -3.89 9.38 -17.41
CA THR A 205 -5.05 8.50 -17.37
C THR A 205 -4.99 7.57 -16.17
N PHE A 206 -6.08 7.50 -15.40
CA PHE A 206 -6.38 6.36 -14.53
C PHE A 206 -7.45 5.51 -15.20
N TRP A 207 -7.19 4.21 -15.36
CA TRP A 207 -8.14 3.20 -15.78
C TRP A 207 -8.23 2.11 -14.73
N SER A 208 -9.44 1.73 -14.31
CA SER A 208 -9.65 0.64 -13.35
C SER A 208 -10.58 -0.43 -13.90
N GLU A 209 -10.25 -1.70 -13.56
CA GLU A 209 -10.94 -2.87 -14.09
C GLU A 209 -12.34 -3.06 -13.49
N VAL A 210 -12.51 -2.75 -12.20
CA VAL A 210 -13.77 -2.97 -11.47
C VAL A 210 -14.14 -1.73 -10.67
N ALA A 211 -15.29 -1.15 -10.99
CA ALA A 211 -15.82 0.01 -10.28
C ALA A 211 -17.35 0.09 -10.35
N ASP A 212 -17.94 0.89 -9.47
CA ASP A 212 -19.34 1.35 -9.53
C ASP A 212 -19.41 2.79 -10.00
N GLU A 213 -18.33 3.55 -9.83
CA GLU A 213 -18.22 4.98 -10.15
C GLU A 213 -16.75 5.37 -10.37
N ILE A 214 -16.50 6.51 -10.99
CA ILE A 214 -15.23 7.23 -10.87
C ILE A 214 -15.27 7.98 -9.54
N ASN A 215 -14.24 7.76 -8.71
CA ASN A 215 -14.14 8.33 -7.38
C ASN A 215 -12.70 8.79 -7.14
N TYR A 216 -12.50 10.10 -6.93
CA TYR A 216 -11.17 10.62 -6.60
C TYR A 216 -11.23 11.87 -5.72
N TYR A 217 -10.14 12.12 -5.02
CA TYR A 217 -9.94 13.34 -4.23
C TYR A 217 -8.85 14.20 -4.89
N PHE A 218 -9.19 15.44 -5.20
CA PHE A 218 -8.21 16.48 -5.51
C PHE A 218 -7.76 17.13 -4.21
N ILE A 219 -6.46 17.13 -3.96
CA ILE A 219 -5.86 17.59 -2.70
C ILE A 219 -4.81 18.65 -3.02
N ALA A 220 -5.11 19.91 -2.75
CA ALA A 220 -4.16 21.02 -2.93
C ALA A 220 -3.33 21.28 -1.66
N GLY A 221 -2.26 22.03 -1.81
CA GLY A 221 -1.45 22.55 -0.72
C GLY A 221 -0.65 23.77 -1.15
N ASP A 222 -0.09 24.53 -0.23
CA ASP A 222 0.78 25.66 -0.56
C ASP A 222 2.18 25.15 -1.04
N ASN A 223 2.47 23.87 -0.81
CA ASN A 223 3.63 23.11 -1.27
C ASN A 223 3.35 21.60 -1.15
N MET A 224 4.26 20.75 -1.61
CA MET A 224 4.08 19.28 -1.58
C MET A 224 3.95 18.71 -0.16
N ASP A 225 4.66 19.26 0.83
CA ASP A 225 4.53 18.83 2.23
C ASP A 225 3.11 19.09 2.75
N LYS A 226 2.51 20.21 2.35
CA LYS A 226 1.15 20.55 2.71
C LYS A 226 0.12 19.66 2.02
N VAL A 227 0.38 19.24 0.78
CA VAL A 227 -0.44 18.24 0.08
C VAL A 227 -0.43 16.91 0.84
N ILE A 228 0.74 16.42 1.28
CA ILE A 228 0.86 15.21 2.10
C ILE A 228 0.16 15.39 3.46
N ALA A 229 0.29 16.54 4.10
CA ALA A 229 -0.41 16.82 5.35
C ALA A 229 -1.95 16.81 5.18
N ASN A 230 -2.47 17.33 4.08
CA ASN A 230 -3.88 17.30 3.73
C ASN A 230 -4.35 15.86 3.37
N TYR A 231 -3.51 15.08 2.68
CA TYR A 231 -3.75 13.65 2.45
C TYR A 231 -3.87 12.91 3.80
N HIS A 232 -2.98 13.16 4.76
CA HIS A 232 -3.07 12.57 6.10
C HIS A 232 -4.30 13.06 6.89
N ALA A 233 -4.74 14.30 6.67
CA ALA A 233 -5.99 14.78 7.28
C ALA A 233 -7.21 14.01 6.75
N LEU A 234 -7.19 13.63 5.46
CA LEU A 234 -8.23 12.84 4.82
C LEU A 234 -8.17 11.36 5.21
N THR A 235 -6.98 10.76 5.19
CA THR A 235 -6.79 9.30 5.27
C THR A 235 -6.27 8.79 6.61
N GLY A 236 -5.95 9.68 7.54
CA GLY A 236 -5.44 9.38 8.86
C GLY A 236 -3.96 9.68 9.03
N LYS A 237 -3.62 10.17 10.22
CA LYS A 237 -2.25 10.55 10.59
C LYS A 237 -1.38 9.33 10.85
N VAL A 238 -0.09 9.47 10.60
CA VAL A 238 0.93 8.47 10.94
C VAL A 238 1.21 8.50 12.44
N PRO A 239 1.06 7.38 13.18
CA PRO A 239 1.46 7.32 14.58
C PRO A 239 2.99 7.26 14.71
N MET A 240 3.51 7.78 15.82
CA MET A 240 4.92 7.66 16.16
C MET A 240 5.25 6.22 16.58
N PHE A 241 6.32 5.64 16.05
CA PHE A 241 6.85 4.35 16.43
C PHE A 241 7.53 4.33 17.82
N PRO A 242 7.72 3.16 18.45
CA PRO A 242 8.59 3.03 19.60
C PRO A 242 10.03 3.44 19.23
N LYS A 243 10.77 3.96 20.22
CA LYS A 243 12.15 4.43 19.97
C LYS A 243 13.06 3.37 19.37
N SER A 244 12.93 2.10 19.80
CA SER A 244 13.72 0.98 19.28
C SER A 244 13.53 0.76 17.78
N ALA A 245 12.39 1.14 17.20
CA ALA A 245 12.14 0.98 15.75
C ALA A 245 13.12 1.79 14.89
N PHE A 246 13.66 2.89 15.41
CA PHE A 246 14.64 3.75 14.74
C PHE A 246 16.10 3.32 14.99
N GLY A 247 16.31 2.23 15.72
CA GLY A 247 17.60 1.59 15.87
C GLY A 247 17.83 0.47 14.85
N TYR A 248 18.86 -0.33 15.07
CA TYR A 248 19.24 -1.40 14.14
C TYR A 248 18.41 -2.67 14.35
N TRP A 249 17.97 -3.27 13.25
CA TRP A 249 17.23 -4.52 13.17
C TRP A 249 18.10 -5.60 12.52
N GLN A 250 18.55 -6.56 13.31
CA GLN A 250 19.24 -7.74 12.80
C GLN A 250 18.21 -8.81 12.44
N SER A 251 18.30 -9.31 11.22
CA SER A 251 17.43 -10.37 10.70
C SER A 251 18.14 -11.22 9.66
N LYS A 252 17.71 -12.44 9.51
CA LYS A 252 18.00 -13.33 8.37
C LYS A 252 16.84 -14.30 8.16
N GLU A 253 16.75 -14.90 7.02
CA GLU A 253 15.92 -16.08 6.78
C GLU A 253 16.77 -17.33 7.05
N ARG A 254 16.66 -18.00 8.20
CA ARG A 254 16.06 -17.66 9.49
C ARG A 254 16.96 -18.22 10.61
N TYR A 255 16.75 -17.81 11.84
CA TYR A 255 17.31 -18.50 13.01
C TYR A 255 16.52 -19.79 13.24
N LYS A 256 17.20 -20.88 13.63
CA LYS A 256 16.60 -22.22 13.73
C LYS A 256 16.16 -22.58 15.15
N SER A 257 16.57 -21.78 16.14
CA SER A 257 16.21 -21.97 17.54
C SER A 257 16.34 -20.67 18.33
N PHE A 258 15.76 -20.63 19.54
CA PHE A 258 16.03 -19.55 20.48
C PHE A 258 17.51 -19.49 20.89
N ASP A 259 18.20 -20.64 21.00
CA ASP A 259 19.63 -20.66 21.34
C ASP A 259 20.45 -19.95 20.27
N GLU A 260 20.25 -20.28 18.97
CA GLU A 260 20.93 -19.59 17.86
C GLU A 260 20.64 -18.08 17.86
N LEU A 261 19.36 -17.70 18.01
CA LEU A 261 18.96 -16.30 18.04
C LEU A 261 19.59 -15.54 19.20
N THR A 262 19.57 -16.12 20.40
CA THR A 262 20.15 -15.52 21.62
C THR A 262 21.67 -15.43 21.54
N GLU A 263 22.36 -16.44 20.96
CA GLU A 263 23.80 -16.40 20.74
C GLU A 263 24.20 -15.24 19.82
N VAL A 264 23.46 -14.99 18.76
CA VAL A 264 23.67 -13.82 17.88
C VAL A 264 23.55 -12.51 18.67
N VAL A 265 22.53 -12.36 19.50
CA VAL A 265 22.36 -11.16 20.35
C VAL A 265 23.51 -11.02 21.35
N ALA A 266 23.93 -12.12 22.00
CA ALA A 266 25.05 -12.14 22.91
C ALA A 266 26.36 -11.74 22.21
N GLU A 267 26.56 -12.16 20.95
CA GLU A 267 27.74 -11.80 20.15
C GLU A 267 27.78 -10.30 19.83
N TYR A 268 26.62 -9.69 19.48
CA TYR A 268 26.51 -8.22 19.32
C TYR A 268 26.96 -7.50 20.60
N ARG A 269 26.52 -7.96 21.78
CA ARG A 269 26.90 -7.38 23.07
C ARG A 269 28.38 -7.59 23.39
N ARG A 270 28.94 -8.81 23.15
CA ARG A 270 30.36 -9.12 23.38
C ARG A 270 31.27 -8.26 22.51
N ARG A 271 30.86 -7.97 21.27
CA ARG A 271 31.60 -7.09 20.34
C ARG A 271 31.32 -5.60 20.55
N GLN A 272 30.45 -5.25 21.49
CA GLN A 272 30.02 -3.86 21.75
C GLN A 272 29.40 -3.19 20.51
N ILE A 273 28.76 -3.96 19.63
CA ILE A 273 28.03 -3.45 18.47
C ILE A 273 26.59 -3.16 18.90
N PRO A 274 26.06 -1.94 18.67
CA PRO A 274 24.69 -1.61 18.98
C PRO A 274 23.69 -2.54 18.29
N LEU A 275 22.66 -2.97 19.02
CA LEU A 275 21.54 -3.74 18.50
C LEU A 275 20.29 -3.39 19.32
N ASP A 276 19.24 -2.98 18.66
CA ASP A 276 17.97 -2.61 19.29
C ASP A 276 16.91 -3.70 19.14
N ASN A 277 16.91 -4.39 17.97
CA ASN A 277 15.89 -5.37 17.63
C ASN A 277 16.49 -6.59 16.94
N ILE A 278 15.94 -7.76 17.26
CA ILE A 278 16.20 -9.02 16.57
C ILE A 278 14.92 -9.53 15.96
N VAL A 279 14.99 -10.16 14.79
CA VAL A 279 13.83 -10.66 14.06
C VAL A 279 13.91 -12.17 13.92
N GLN A 280 12.86 -12.86 14.35
CA GLN A 280 12.63 -14.26 14.03
C GLN A 280 11.69 -14.35 12.84
N ASP A 281 12.19 -14.90 11.75
CA ASP A 281 11.42 -15.18 10.55
C ASP A 281 10.66 -16.52 10.67
N TRP A 282 10.05 -16.99 9.60
CA TRP A 282 9.17 -18.16 9.53
C TRP A 282 9.76 -19.48 10.07
N GLU A 283 8.92 -20.52 10.15
CA GLU A 283 9.23 -21.87 10.70
C GLU A 283 9.63 -21.92 12.19
N TYR A 284 9.40 -20.85 12.99
CA TYR A 284 9.47 -20.98 14.46
C TYR A 284 8.30 -21.80 15.03
N TRP A 285 7.33 -22.12 14.19
CA TRP A 285 6.15 -22.93 14.47
C TRP A 285 6.32 -24.42 14.13
N GLY A 286 7.48 -24.84 13.61
CA GLY A 286 7.77 -26.19 13.12
C GLY A 286 7.60 -26.33 11.60
N ASP A 287 7.38 -27.55 11.14
CA ASP A 287 7.35 -27.90 9.72
C ASP A 287 6.16 -27.31 8.94
N ARG A 288 6.24 -27.36 7.60
CA ARG A 288 5.25 -26.80 6.67
C ARG A 288 3.77 -27.17 6.91
N PRO A 289 3.41 -28.42 7.30
CA PRO A 289 2.01 -28.75 7.64
C PRO A 289 1.44 -27.89 8.76
N PHE A 290 2.32 -27.39 9.68
CA PHE A 290 1.99 -26.49 10.76
C PHE A 290 2.16 -25.01 10.41
N TRP A 291 2.17 -24.67 9.12
CA TRP A 291 2.39 -23.31 8.63
C TRP A 291 1.62 -22.27 9.43
N ASN A 292 2.36 -21.30 9.97
CA ASN A 292 1.83 -20.16 10.74
C ASN A 292 0.81 -20.59 11.83
N SER A 293 1.15 -21.60 12.62
CA SER A 293 0.30 -22.11 13.71
C SER A 293 0.01 -21.06 14.82
N LEU A 294 0.68 -19.90 14.74
CA LEU A 294 0.69 -18.85 15.77
C LEU A 294 1.08 -19.39 17.17
N LYS A 295 1.98 -20.36 17.17
CA LYS A 295 2.60 -20.97 18.36
C LYS A 295 4.08 -21.19 18.09
N PHE A 296 4.87 -21.18 19.14
CA PHE A 296 6.26 -21.63 19.05
C PHE A 296 6.34 -23.16 19.04
N ASP A 297 7.22 -23.71 18.21
CA ASP A 297 7.61 -25.12 18.24
C ASP A 297 8.28 -25.47 19.58
N THR A 298 7.90 -26.60 20.16
CA THR A 298 8.38 -27.02 21.48
C THR A 298 9.76 -27.65 21.46
N LEU A 299 10.29 -28.00 20.29
CA LEU A 299 11.61 -28.62 20.15
C LEU A 299 12.75 -27.58 20.08
N HIS A 300 12.58 -26.57 19.23
CA HIS A 300 13.64 -25.60 18.94
C HIS A 300 13.37 -24.21 19.54
N PHE A 301 12.09 -23.90 19.79
CA PHE A 301 11.64 -22.63 20.36
C PHE A 301 10.88 -22.86 21.66
N ASN A 302 11.45 -23.74 22.51
CA ASN A 302 10.90 -24.05 23.84
C ASN A 302 11.05 -22.85 24.79
N HIS A 303 10.28 -22.85 25.87
CA HIS A 303 10.29 -21.82 26.91
C HIS A 303 10.26 -20.38 26.36
N PRO A 304 9.30 -20.05 25.43
CA PRO A 304 9.33 -18.77 24.72
C PRO A 304 9.24 -17.55 25.63
N LYS A 305 8.53 -17.63 26.75
CA LYS A 305 8.42 -16.51 27.70
C LYS A 305 9.77 -16.18 28.32
N GLU A 306 10.46 -17.21 28.82
CA GLU A 306 11.76 -17.07 29.46
C GLU A 306 12.83 -16.60 28.47
N ALA A 307 12.81 -17.11 27.23
CA ALA A 307 13.74 -16.67 26.17
C ALA A 307 13.53 -15.20 25.80
N ILE A 308 12.28 -14.76 25.67
CA ILE A 308 11.95 -13.36 25.34
C ILE A 308 12.27 -12.45 26.55
N ASP A 309 11.99 -12.85 27.78
CA ASP A 309 12.36 -12.09 28.98
C ASP A 309 13.90 -11.94 29.06
N CYS A 310 14.67 -12.97 28.73
CA CYS A 310 16.13 -12.89 28.64
C CYS A 310 16.60 -11.83 27.60
N LEU A 311 15.97 -11.81 26.42
CA LEU A 311 16.25 -10.76 25.42
C LEU A 311 15.97 -9.35 25.97
N HIS A 312 14.88 -9.18 26.73
CA HIS A 312 14.49 -7.89 27.30
C HIS A 312 15.38 -7.47 28.47
N ASP A 313 15.53 -8.34 29.46
CA ASP A 313 16.09 -7.98 30.77
C ASP A 313 17.61 -8.05 30.78
N GLN A 314 18.20 -9.07 30.11
CA GLN A 314 19.63 -9.24 30.07
C GLN A 314 20.29 -8.50 28.90
N TYR A 315 19.67 -8.56 27.72
CA TYR A 315 20.28 -8.02 26.49
C TYR A 315 19.71 -6.67 26.06
N HIS A 316 18.57 -6.24 26.59
CA HIS A 316 17.86 -5.00 26.20
C HIS A 316 17.58 -4.93 24.69
N VAL A 317 17.11 -6.04 24.11
CA VAL A 317 16.76 -6.20 22.70
C VAL A 317 15.29 -6.56 22.57
N LYS A 318 14.60 -5.99 21.57
CA LYS A 318 13.21 -6.27 21.23
C LYS A 318 13.11 -7.38 20.19
N LEU A 319 12.03 -8.19 20.27
CA LEU A 319 11.77 -9.28 19.35
C LEU A 319 10.63 -8.93 18.40
N MET A 320 10.88 -9.06 17.08
CA MET A 320 9.84 -9.08 16.05
C MET A 320 9.66 -10.50 15.52
N LEU A 321 8.42 -10.93 15.34
CA LEU A 321 8.07 -12.21 14.71
C LEU A 321 7.40 -12.01 13.36
N SER A 322 7.75 -12.89 12.41
CA SER A 322 7.04 -13.06 11.14
C SER A 322 5.70 -13.76 11.39
N VAL A 323 4.62 -13.20 10.84
CA VAL A 323 3.28 -13.80 10.82
C VAL A 323 2.67 -13.68 9.42
N TRP A 324 1.87 -14.67 9.03
CA TRP A 324 1.31 -14.78 7.68
C TRP A 324 -0.23 -14.75 7.71
N PRO A 325 -0.89 -14.37 6.62
CA PRO A 325 -2.36 -14.36 6.56
C PRO A 325 -2.97 -15.75 6.29
N GLY A 326 -2.18 -16.81 6.22
CA GLY A 326 -2.64 -18.15 5.88
C GLY A 326 -2.10 -19.24 6.80
N PHE A 327 -2.76 -20.42 6.79
CA PHE A 327 -2.57 -21.46 7.80
C PHE A 327 -2.46 -22.84 7.17
N GLY A 328 -1.55 -23.66 7.69
CA GLY A 328 -1.38 -25.06 7.32
C GLY A 328 -2.47 -25.95 7.93
N LYS A 329 -2.84 -27.01 7.24
CA LYS A 329 -3.98 -27.89 7.56
C LYS A 329 -3.92 -28.55 8.95
N GLU A 330 -2.72 -28.76 9.48
CA GLU A 330 -2.51 -29.42 10.78
C GLU A 330 -2.63 -28.46 11.96
N THR A 331 -2.88 -27.17 11.69
CA THR A 331 -2.99 -26.16 12.76
C THR A 331 -4.40 -26.07 13.34
N ASP A 332 -4.49 -25.74 14.64
CA ASP A 332 -5.78 -25.51 15.30
C ASP A 332 -6.51 -24.33 14.70
N ILE A 333 -5.76 -23.28 14.34
CA ILE A 333 -6.32 -22.08 13.72
C ILE A 333 -6.90 -22.36 12.33
N TYR A 334 -6.25 -23.23 11.52
CA TYR A 334 -6.84 -23.66 10.25
C TYR A 334 -8.21 -24.32 10.49
N ARG A 335 -8.30 -25.28 11.42
CA ARG A 335 -9.57 -25.95 11.74
C ARG A 335 -10.66 -24.99 12.19
N ALA A 336 -10.31 -24.00 13.00
CA ALA A 336 -11.24 -22.96 13.44
C ALA A 336 -11.72 -22.07 12.29
N MET A 337 -10.80 -21.65 11.40
CA MET A 337 -11.11 -20.82 10.22
C MET A 337 -11.95 -21.59 9.19
N ASP A 338 -11.57 -22.84 8.90
CA ASP A 338 -12.27 -23.72 7.95
C ASP A 338 -13.70 -24.01 8.42
N SER A 339 -13.88 -24.36 9.71
CA SER A 339 -15.20 -24.55 10.30
C SER A 339 -16.08 -23.30 10.28
N ALA A 340 -15.48 -22.12 10.29
CA ALA A 340 -16.17 -20.84 10.17
C ALA A 340 -16.42 -20.41 8.71
N GLY A 341 -15.89 -21.14 7.71
CA GLY A 341 -16.03 -20.82 6.29
C GLY A 341 -15.34 -19.49 5.90
N VAL A 342 -14.18 -19.19 6.49
CA VAL A 342 -13.51 -17.88 6.32
C VAL A 342 -12.10 -18.02 5.73
N LEU A 343 -11.83 -19.12 5.03
CA LEU A 343 -10.62 -19.35 4.24
C LEU A 343 -10.95 -19.28 2.75
N PHE A 344 -10.06 -18.70 1.96
CA PHE A 344 -10.13 -18.83 0.51
C PHE A 344 -9.78 -20.25 0.06
N ASP A 345 -10.44 -20.75 -0.98
CA ASP A 345 -10.19 -22.10 -1.49
C ASP A 345 -8.92 -22.21 -2.32
N GLU A 346 -8.44 -21.12 -2.88
CA GLU A 346 -7.22 -21.07 -3.68
C GLU A 346 -5.99 -21.42 -2.82
N PRO A 347 -5.28 -22.51 -3.11
CA PRO A 347 -4.10 -22.89 -2.35
C PRO A 347 -2.91 -21.99 -2.67
N THR A 348 -1.95 -21.95 -1.75
CA THR A 348 -0.68 -21.23 -1.92
C THR A 348 0.45 -22.18 -2.35
N TRP A 349 1.63 -21.60 -2.62
CA TRP A 349 2.84 -22.37 -3.01
C TRP A 349 3.28 -23.42 -1.96
N ALA A 350 3.00 -23.18 -0.68
CA ALA A 350 3.34 -24.09 0.42
C ALA A 350 2.15 -24.94 0.90
N GLY A 351 0.99 -24.84 0.25
CA GLY A 351 -0.20 -25.64 0.57
C GLY A 351 -1.05 -25.14 1.73
N TYR A 352 -0.72 -23.96 2.29
CA TYR A 352 -1.58 -23.31 3.27
C TYR A 352 -2.76 -22.59 2.58
N LYS A 353 -3.84 -22.31 3.31
CA LYS A 353 -4.96 -21.47 2.84
C LYS A 353 -4.95 -20.11 3.52
N VAL A 354 -5.25 -19.07 2.74
CA VAL A 354 -5.30 -17.67 3.20
C VAL A 354 -6.68 -17.34 3.76
N MET A 355 -6.74 -16.57 4.84
CA MET A 355 -8.01 -16.14 5.43
C MET A 355 -8.66 -14.99 4.65
N ASP A 356 -9.98 -14.92 4.65
CA ASP A 356 -10.72 -13.72 4.23
C ASP A 356 -10.64 -12.65 5.32
N VAL A 357 -9.64 -11.77 5.22
CA VAL A 357 -9.42 -10.69 6.19
C VAL A 357 -10.57 -9.68 6.25
N TYR A 358 -11.39 -9.60 5.20
CA TYR A 358 -12.56 -8.71 5.17
C TYR A 358 -13.66 -9.22 6.10
N ASN A 359 -13.68 -10.52 6.40
CA ASN A 359 -14.62 -11.13 7.32
C ASN A 359 -14.26 -10.83 8.79
N PRO A 360 -15.14 -10.16 9.56
CA PRO A 360 -14.88 -9.88 10.98
C PRO A 360 -14.58 -11.13 11.81
N LYS A 361 -15.20 -12.28 11.46
CA LYS A 361 -14.98 -13.55 12.16
C LYS A 361 -13.57 -14.10 11.94
N ALA A 362 -13.04 -13.97 10.73
CA ALA A 362 -11.65 -14.33 10.45
C ALA A 362 -10.67 -13.50 11.30
N ARG A 363 -10.89 -12.19 11.39
CA ARG A 363 -10.06 -11.28 12.20
C ARG A 363 -10.12 -11.61 13.70
N GLU A 364 -11.31 -11.94 14.22
CA GLU A 364 -11.49 -12.37 15.62
C GLU A 364 -10.71 -13.66 15.92
N ILE A 365 -10.85 -14.68 15.07
CA ILE A 365 -10.13 -15.95 15.22
C ILE A 365 -8.62 -15.72 15.16
N PHE A 366 -8.13 -14.99 14.14
CA PHE A 366 -6.70 -14.68 13.99
C PHE A 366 -6.13 -14.06 15.25
N TRP A 367 -6.77 -12.99 15.75
CA TRP A 367 -6.30 -12.29 16.94
C TRP A 367 -6.30 -13.18 18.18
N SER A 368 -7.34 -13.97 18.40
CA SER A 368 -7.43 -14.84 19.57
C SER A 368 -6.28 -15.85 19.66
N TYR A 369 -5.85 -16.43 18.51
CA TYR A 369 -4.73 -17.34 18.45
C TYR A 369 -3.39 -16.61 18.58
N LEU A 370 -3.22 -15.48 17.90
CA LEU A 370 -2.02 -14.67 17.96
C LEU A 370 -1.76 -14.15 19.38
N GLN A 371 -2.81 -13.63 20.03
CA GLN A 371 -2.70 -13.13 21.40
C GLN A 371 -2.20 -14.21 22.35
N LYS A 372 -2.89 -15.34 22.40
CA LYS A 372 -2.59 -16.44 23.33
C LYS A 372 -1.24 -17.11 23.02
N GLY A 373 -0.93 -17.32 21.74
CA GLY A 373 0.24 -18.09 21.34
C GLY A 373 1.53 -17.29 21.28
N LEU A 374 1.45 -16.00 20.97
CA LEU A 374 2.61 -15.16 20.69
C LEU A 374 2.65 -13.86 21.51
N PHE A 375 1.59 -13.04 21.48
CA PHE A 375 1.58 -11.74 22.14
C PHE A 375 1.78 -11.86 23.67
N ASP A 376 1.06 -12.77 24.33
CA ASP A 376 1.17 -13.02 25.77
C ASP A 376 2.53 -13.60 26.19
N LYS A 377 3.38 -14.01 25.22
CA LYS A 377 4.76 -14.43 25.45
C LYS A 377 5.76 -13.27 25.49
N GLY A 378 5.32 -12.07 25.08
CA GLY A 378 6.14 -10.85 25.17
C GLY A 378 6.70 -10.34 23.85
N VAL A 379 6.23 -10.83 22.71
CA VAL A 379 6.64 -10.34 21.39
C VAL A 379 6.34 -8.84 21.25
N ASP A 380 7.31 -8.06 20.75
CA ASP A 380 7.24 -6.59 20.75
C ASP A 380 6.73 -6.02 19.42
N ALA A 381 7.00 -6.68 18.29
CA ALA A 381 6.71 -6.16 16.97
C ALA A 381 6.30 -7.30 16.01
N TRP A 382 5.64 -6.94 14.93
CA TRP A 382 5.03 -7.90 14.01
C TRP A 382 5.48 -7.66 12.58
N TRP A 383 5.95 -8.71 11.93
CA TRP A 383 6.24 -8.72 10.51
C TRP A 383 5.14 -9.50 9.78
N MET A 384 4.20 -8.77 9.17
CA MET A 384 3.12 -9.37 8.40
C MET A 384 3.59 -9.59 6.96
N ASP A 385 4.04 -10.80 6.68
CA ASP A 385 4.49 -11.20 5.36
C ASP A 385 3.33 -11.66 4.46
N ALA A 386 3.54 -11.67 3.15
CA ALA A 386 2.61 -12.13 2.11
C ALA A 386 1.21 -11.48 2.16
N THR A 387 1.14 -10.19 2.52
CA THR A 387 -0.12 -9.44 2.67
C THR A 387 -0.66 -8.80 1.39
N GLU A 388 -0.14 -9.16 0.23
CA GLU A 388 -0.66 -8.76 -1.10
C GLU A 388 -1.99 -9.43 -1.52
N PRO A 389 -2.60 -10.53 -1.02
CA PRO A 389 -2.07 -11.78 -0.46
C PRO A 389 -1.44 -12.68 -1.54
N SER A 390 -0.43 -13.45 -1.16
CA SER A 390 0.28 -14.33 -2.10
C SER A 390 -0.41 -15.67 -2.24
N PHE A 391 -1.23 -15.84 -3.28
CA PHE A 391 -1.75 -17.13 -3.70
C PHE A 391 -0.74 -17.85 -4.61
N ARG A 392 -0.63 -19.20 -4.47
CA ARG A 392 0.24 -20.05 -5.28
C ARG A 392 1.60 -19.41 -5.62
N ASP A 393 1.77 -18.88 -6.83
CA ASP A 393 3.00 -18.25 -7.32
C ASP A 393 2.90 -16.73 -7.35
N GLY A 394 2.12 -16.10 -6.46
CA GLY A 394 1.75 -14.68 -6.46
C GLY A 394 2.89 -13.67 -6.26
N ALA A 395 4.14 -14.08 -6.56
CA ALA A 395 5.32 -13.22 -6.44
C ALA A 395 5.38 -12.12 -7.52
N ILE A 396 4.64 -12.25 -8.63
CA ILE A 396 4.63 -11.30 -9.74
C ILE A 396 3.21 -10.86 -10.09
N GLN A 397 3.08 -9.66 -10.63
CA GLN A 397 1.77 -9.04 -10.92
C GLN A 397 0.89 -9.89 -11.85
N GLU A 398 1.44 -10.52 -12.88
CA GLU A 398 0.68 -11.36 -13.83
C GLU A 398 0.02 -12.55 -13.13
N LYS A 399 0.73 -13.20 -12.21
CA LYS A 399 0.19 -14.31 -11.42
C LYS A 399 -0.84 -13.84 -10.41
N GLN A 400 -0.63 -12.69 -9.80
CA GLN A 400 -1.59 -12.08 -8.88
C GLN A 400 -2.89 -11.69 -9.63
N GLU A 401 -2.79 -11.15 -10.83
CA GLU A 401 -3.93 -10.84 -11.70
C GLU A 401 -4.71 -12.10 -12.10
N GLU A 402 -4.01 -13.18 -12.47
CA GLU A 402 -4.61 -14.46 -12.79
C GLU A 402 -5.37 -15.04 -11.58
N ARG A 403 -4.75 -15.02 -10.39
CA ARG A 403 -5.30 -15.60 -9.16
C ARG A 403 -6.46 -14.79 -8.57
N SER A 404 -6.46 -13.49 -8.73
CA SER A 404 -7.60 -12.67 -8.30
C SER A 404 -8.91 -13.13 -8.94
N LYS A 405 -8.83 -13.72 -10.15
CA LYS A 405 -10.00 -14.25 -10.89
C LYS A 405 -10.54 -15.56 -10.32
N SER A 406 -9.71 -16.36 -9.68
CA SER A 406 -10.08 -17.70 -9.15
C SER A 406 -10.24 -17.73 -7.63
N ALA A 407 -9.87 -16.68 -6.92
CA ALA A 407 -9.90 -16.66 -5.45
C ALA A 407 -11.32 -16.71 -4.85
N GLY A 408 -12.34 -16.41 -5.65
CA GLY A 408 -13.74 -16.41 -5.22
C GLY A 408 -14.19 -15.12 -4.55
N PRO A 409 -15.38 -15.12 -3.95
CA PRO A 409 -15.92 -13.95 -3.26
C PRO A 409 -15.19 -13.71 -1.94
N THR A 410 -15.18 -12.46 -1.51
CA THR A 410 -14.83 -12.04 -0.15
C THR A 410 -16.10 -11.68 0.62
N TYR A 411 -15.97 -11.45 1.93
CA TYR A 411 -17.08 -11.00 2.77
C TYR A 411 -17.74 -9.69 2.30
N ILE A 412 -16.98 -8.81 1.61
CA ILE A 412 -17.45 -7.49 1.17
C ILE A 412 -17.72 -7.37 -0.34
N GLY A 413 -17.51 -8.44 -1.12
CA GLY A 413 -17.69 -8.48 -2.58
C GLY A 413 -16.65 -9.34 -3.27
N SER A 414 -16.46 -9.19 -4.58
CA SER A 414 -15.49 -10.00 -5.31
C SER A 414 -14.04 -9.68 -4.91
N PHE A 415 -13.18 -10.69 -4.93
CA PHE A 415 -11.75 -10.49 -4.67
C PHE A 415 -11.10 -9.57 -5.73
N HIS A 416 -11.56 -9.60 -6.98
CA HIS A 416 -11.18 -8.66 -8.03
C HIS A 416 -11.32 -7.20 -7.63
N ARG A 417 -12.42 -6.88 -6.98
CA ARG A 417 -12.75 -5.51 -6.55
C ARG A 417 -11.83 -5.02 -5.46
N TYR A 418 -11.44 -5.92 -4.53
CA TYR A 418 -10.81 -5.55 -3.25
C TYR A 418 -9.37 -6.02 -3.08
N LEU A 419 -8.77 -6.63 -4.10
CA LEU A 419 -7.42 -7.20 -4.03
C LEU A 419 -6.39 -6.27 -3.38
N SER A 420 -6.36 -5.00 -3.80
CA SER A 420 -5.30 -4.07 -3.38
C SER A 420 -5.38 -3.59 -1.93
N VAL A 421 -6.52 -3.78 -1.25
CA VAL A 421 -6.73 -3.30 0.13
C VAL A 421 -6.62 -4.38 1.20
N TYR A 422 -6.21 -5.60 0.84
CA TYR A 422 -6.07 -6.70 1.79
C TYR A 422 -5.15 -6.34 2.98
N SER A 423 -3.98 -5.77 2.70
CA SER A 423 -3.01 -5.36 3.72
C SER A 423 -3.52 -4.23 4.63
N LEU A 424 -4.41 -3.37 4.13
CA LEU A 424 -5.06 -2.32 4.94
C LEU A 424 -5.89 -2.95 6.06
N PHE A 425 -6.71 -3.96 5.75
CA PHE A 425 -7.54 -4.68 6.74
C PHE A 425 -6.71 -5.53 7.71
N MET A 426 -5.62 -6.15 7.23
CA MET A 426 -4.66 -6.84 8.11
C MET A 426 -4.03 -5.89 9.12
N SER A 427 -3.58 -4.72 8.64
CA SER A 427 -2.95 -3.70 9.48
C SER A 427 -3.92 -3.07 10.47
N GLU A 428 -5.16 -2.80 10.04
CA GLU A 428 -6.24 -2.32 10.91
C GLU A 428 -6.52 -3.29 12.05
N MET A 429 -6.71 -4.57 11.73
CA MET A 429 -6.95 -5.63 12.72
C MET A 429 -5.81 -5.70 13.75
N MET A 430 -4.57 -5.76 13.28
CA MET A 430 -3.41 -5.86 14.16
C MET A 430 -3.27 -4.61 15.04
N TYR A 431 -3.30 -3.42 14.45
CA TYR A 431 -3.13 -2.16 15.16
C TYR A 431 -4.20 -1.97 16.25
N ASN A 432 -5.47 -2.13 15.89
CA ASN A 432 -6.59 -1.91 16.82
C ASN A 432 -6.54 -2.87 18.00
N ASN A 433 -6.30 -4.16 17.73
CA ASN A 433 -6.20 -5.16 18.80
C ASN A 433 -4.99 -4.91 19.71
N LEU A 434 -3.82 -4.58 19.17
CA LEU A 434 -2.62 -4.24 19.95
C LEU A 434 -2.86 -3.00 20.84
N ARG A 435 -3.52 -1.96 20.29
CA ARG A 435 -3.88 -0.76 21.05
C ARG A 435 -4.90 -1.01 22.18
N MET A 436 -5.76 -2.01 22.03
CA MET A 436 -6.68 -2.42 23.11
C MET A 436 -5.97 -3.14 24.26
N GLN A 437 -4.81 -3.76 24.02
CA GLN A 437 -4.09 -4.48 25.07
C GLN A 437 -3.30 -3.55 26.01
N ASN A 438 -2.72 -2.47 25.47
CA ASN A 438 -1.90 -1.53 26.26
C ASN A 438 -1.65 -0.23 25.48
N ASP A 439 -0.99 0.73 26.15
CA ASP A 439 -0.64 2.04 25.60
C ASP A 439 0.69 2.09 24.84
N LYS A 440 1.37 0.93 24.66
CA LYS A 440 2.62 0.89 23.89
C LYS A 440 2.40 1.30 22.44
N ARG A 441 3.39 1.97 21.87
CA ARG A 441 3.42 2.28 20.44
C ARG A 441 3.55 0.99 19.64
N VAL A 442 2.78 0.89 18.57
CA VAL A 442 2.75 -0.29 17.70
C VAL A 442 3.79 -0.15 16.59
N PHE A 443 4.48 -1.25 16.26
CA PHE A 443 5.31 -1.39 15.07
C PHE A 443 4.89 -2.63 14.30
N ILE A 444 4.53 -2.43 13.05
CA ILE A 444 4.16 -3.49 12.10
C ILE A 444 4.99 -3.30 10.83
N LEU A 445 5.73 -4.34 10.42
CA LEU A 445 6.35 -4.40 9.10
C LEU A 445 5.45 -5.21 8.17
N THR A 446 5.14 -4.72 6.97
CA THR A 446 4.25 -5.40 6.03
C THR A 446 4.78 -5.32 4.61
N ARG A 447 4.61 -6.43 3.81
CA ARG A 447 5.11 -6.50 2.42
C ARG A 447 4.26 -5.70 1.43
N SER A 448 3.05 -5.39 1.80
CA SER A 448 2.08 -4.70 0.96
C SER A 448 1.47 -3.53 1.72
N ALA A 449 1.05 -2.50 0.99
CA ALA A 449 0.37 -1.36 1.57
C ALA A 449 -0.64 -0.77 0.59
N PHE A 450 -1.58 0.02 1.13
CA PHE A 450 -2.52 0.81 0.35
C PHE A 450 -2.75 2.16 1.01
N ALA A 451 -3.42 3.09 0.30
CA ALA A 451 -3.78 4.40 0.82
C ALA A 451 -4.48 4.30 2.19
N GLY A 452 -4.10 5.14 3.12
CA GLY A 452 -4.65 5.15 4.48
C GLY A 452 -3.99 4.16 5.45
N GLN A 453 -3.17 3.22 4.98
CA GLN A 453 -2.54 2.22 5.86
C GLN A 453 -1.53 2.83 6.85
N GLN A 454 -0.93 3.98 6.51
CA GLN A 454 -0.01 4.70 7.40
C GLN A 454 -0.59 4.97 8.80
N ARG A 455 -1.91 5.05 8.95
CA ARG A 455 -2.58 5.29 10.24
C ARG A 455 -2.52 4.13 11.23
N TYR A 456 -2.09 2.97 10.76
CA TYR A 456 -2.05 1.73 11.55
C TYR A 456 -0.64 1.32 12.00
N GLY A 457 0.28 2.27 12.14
CA GLY A 457 1.62 1.99 12.68
C GLY A 457 2.43 1.04 11.82
N THR A 458 2.36 1.19 10.50
CA THR A 458 3.01 0.30 9.55
C THR A 458 4.27 0.91 8.96
N ALA A 459 5.33 0.09 8.87
CA ALA A 459 6.46 0.23 7.97
C ALA A 459 6.34 -0.81 6.85
N ILE A 460 6.96 -0.55 5.73
CA ILE A 460 6.96 -1.45 4.57
C ILE A 460 8.38 -1.70 4.09
N TRP A 461 8.60 -2.81 3.35
CA TRP A 461 9.88 -3.08 2.71
C TRP A 461 9.71 -3.46 1.24
N SER A 462 10.81 -3.43 0.52
CA SER A 462 10.83 -3.60 -0.94
C SER A 462 10.58 -5.03 -1.45
N GLY A 463 10.26 -5.98 -0.57
CA GLY A 463 10.02 -7.38 -0.94
C GLY A 463 11.29 -8.17 -1.24
N ASP A 464 11.16 -9.33 -1.90
CA ASP A 464 12.21 -10.32 -2.11
C ASP A 464 13.11 -9.95 -3.29
N ILE A 465 13.87 -8.87 -3.15
CA ILE A 465 14.73 -8.33 -4.19
C ILE A 465 16.03 -9.14 -4.34
N THR A 466 16.60 -9.12 -5.54
CA THR A 466 17.81 -9.86 -5.90
C THR A 466 19.07 -8.99 -5.81
N ALA A 467 20.21 -9.58 -5.41
CA ALA A 467 21.47 -8.87 -5.28
C ALA A 467 22.05 -8.50 -6.65
N ARG A 468 21.82 -7.26 -7.06
CA ARG A 468 22.27 -6.62 -8.30
C ARG A 468 22.45 -5.13 -8.08
N TRP A 469 23.44 -4.51 -8.74
CA TRP A 469 23.69 -3.08 -8.63
C TRP A 469 22.55 -2.21 -9.20
N ASP A 470 21.93 -2.64 -10.29
CA ASP A 470 20.76 -1.94 -10.87
C ASP A 470 19.55 -2.02 -9.94
N VAL A 471 19.27 -3.19 -9.34
CA VAL A 471 18.20 -3.35 -8.35
C VAL A 471 18.44 -2.45 -7.14
N PHE A 472 19.67 -2.39 -6.62
CA PHE A 472 20.03 -1.48 -5.52
C PHE A 472 19.74 -0.02 -5.88
N ARG A 473 20.14 0.42 -7.08
CA ARG A 473 19.87 1.78 -7.55
C ARG A 473 18.37 2.09 -7.65
N HIS A 474 17.59 1.11 -8.11
CA HIS A 474 16.13 1.27 -8.26
C HIS A 474 15.41 1.39 -6.90
N GLN A 475 15.99 0.87 -5.81
CA GLN A 475 15.40 1.02 -4.49
C GLN A 475 15.32 2.50 -4.05
N ILE A 476 16.22 3.35 -4.51
CA ILE A 476 16.21 4.78 -4.14
C ILE A 476 14.94 5.45 -4.67
N SER A 477 14.65 5.29 -5.96
CA SER A 477 13.43 5.87 -6.55
C SER A 477 12.15 5.21 -6.03
N GLY A 478 12.16 3.88 -5.82
CA GLY A 478 11.03 3.16 -5.23
C GLY A 478 10.69 3.65 -3.82
N GLY A 479 11.70 3.78 -2.96
CA GLY A 479 11.55 4.28 -1.59
C GLY A 479 11.10 5.74 -1.53
N LEU A 480 11.64 6.61 -2.39
CA LEU A 480 11.21 8.00 -2.46
C LEU A 480 9.74 8.11 -2.93
N ASN A 481 9.35 7.38 -3.97
CA ASN A 481 7.97 7.42 -4.47
C ASN A 481 6.96 6.93 -3.44
N ILE A 482 7.21 5.82 -2.75
CA ILE A 482 6.27 5.35 -1.73
C ILE A 482 6.18 6.32 -0.54
N CYS A 483 7.30 6.94 -0.14
CA CYS A 483 7.28 7.97 0.91
C CYS A 483 6.47 9.20 0.48
N MET A 484 6.53 9.59 -0.79
CA MET A 484 5.72 10.69 -1.34
C MET A 484 4.23 10.36 -1.42
N THR A 485 3.82 9.10 -1.28
CA THR A 485 2.40 8.75 -1.10
C THR A 485 1.89 8.89 0.33
N GLY A 486 2.68 9.49 1.23
CA GLY A 486 2.29 9.69 2.63
C GLY A 486 2.53 8.47 3.53
N ILE A 487 3.28 7.44 3.07
CA ILE A 487 3.75 6.31 3.89
C ILE A 487 5.23 6.53 4.19
N PRO A 488 5.59 7.16 5.35
CA PRO A 488 6.95 7.65 5.57
C PRO A 488 7.94 6.59 6.03
N TYR A 489 7.47 5.41 6.46
CA TYR A 489 8.32 4.38 7.05
C TYR A 489 8.55 3.23 6.07
N TRP A 490 9.75 3.21 5.52
CA TRP A 490 10.16 2.29 4.48
C TRP A 490 11.58 1.75 4.74
N THR A 491 11.86 0.54 4.25
CA THR A 491 13.18 -0.09 4.33
C THR A 491 13.41 -1.03 3.15
N THR A 492 14.63 -1.56 3.05
CA THR A 492 14.99 -2.66 2.16
C THR A 492 15.72 -3.74 2.94
N ASP A 493 15.84 -4.93 2.35
CA ASP A 493 16.74 -5.95 2.83
C ASP A 493 18.18 -5.56 2.47
N ALA A 494 18.99 -5.12 3.45
CA ALA A 494 20.36 -4.72 3.19
C ALA A 494 21.16 -5.86 2.56
N GLY A 495 21.74 -5.60 1.38
CA GLY A 495 22.46 -6.59 0.59
C GLY A 495 21.57 -7.51 -0.25
N ALA A 496 20.27 -7.18 -0.37
CA ALA A 496 19.18 -7.89 -1.02
C ALA A 496 18.75 -9.19 -0.31
N PHE A 497 17.49 -9.61 -0.54
CA PHE A 497 16.96 -10.87 0.00
C PHE A 497 17.68 -12.08 -0.62
N SER A 498 17.65 -12.21 -1.96
CA SER A 498 18.27 -13.32 -2.69
C SER A 498 19.67 -12.98 -3.20
N VAL A 499 20.71 -13.61 -2.63
CA VAL A 499 22.12 -13.31 -2.98
C VAL A 499 22.69 -14.30 -3.98
N THR A 500 22.55 -15.61 -3.76
CA THR A 500 23.18 -16.65 -4.61
C THR A 500 22.23 -17.19 -5.68
N GLY A 501 21.00 -16.65 -5.79
CA GLY A 501 19.98 -17.03 -6.78
C GLY A 501 20.45 -16.83 -8.23
N LYS A 502 19.72 -17.47 -9.17
CA LYS A 502 20.10 -17.49 -10.60
C LYS A 502 20.27 -16.10 -11.22
N ASP A 503 19.48 -15.12 -10.76
CA ASP A 503 19.46 -13.74 -11.30
C ASP A 503 20.40 -12.79 -10.55
N SER A 504 21.13 -13.26 -9.51
CA SER A 504 22.09 -12.46 -8.78
C SER A 504 23.40 -12.30 -9.55
N GLU A 505 24.07 -11.15 -9.32
CA GLU A 505 25.44 -10.90 -9.78
C GLU A 505 26.50 -11.63 -8.92
N PHE A 506 26.15 -12.10 -7.71
CA PHE A 506 27.08 -12.55 -6.67
C PHE A 506 26.85 -14.02 -6.29
N LYS A 507 27.16 -14.95 -7.20
CA LYS A 507 26.91 -16.40 -7.02
C LYS A 507 27.65 -17.04 -5.84
N GLN A 508 28.77 -16.46 -5.43
CA GLN A 508 29.61 -17.00 -4.34
C GLN A 508 29.27 -16.40 -2.95
N GLY A 509 28.29 -15.50 -2.88
CA GLY A 509 27.88 -14.88 -1.61
C GLY A 509 29.04 -14.22 -0.88
N LEU A 510 29.24 -14.54 0.42
CA LEU A 510 30.33 -13.94 1.25
C LEU A 510 31.77 -14.26 0.76
N ALA A 511 31.97 -15.33 -0.01
CA ALA A 511 33.25 -15.62 -0.60
C ALA A 511 33.63 -14.64 -1.72
N ASP A 512 32.66 -13.92 -2.27
CA ASP A 512 32.88 -12.90 -3.30
C ASP A 512 33.21 -11.54 -2.64
N PRO A 513 34.42 -10.99 -2.83
CA PRO A 513 34.78 -9.67 -2.32
C PRO A 513 33.89 -8.55 -2.89
N ALA A 514 33.36 -8.71 -4.12
CA ALA A 514 32.46 -7.75 -4.73
C ALA A 514 31.09 -7.72 -3.99
N TYR A 515 30.58 -8.88 -3.53
CA TYR A 515 29.37 -8.92 -2.71
C TYR A 515 29.57 -8.23 -1.35
N ARG A 516 30.71 -8.46 -0.68
CA ARG A 516 30.98 -7.78 0.59
C ARG A 516 31.01 -6.25 0.45
N LYS A 517 31.60 -5.74 -0.65
CA LYS A 517 31.57 -4.32 -0.99
C LYS A 517 30.14 -3.82 -1.31
N PHE A 518 29.38 -4.60 -2.06
CA PHE A 518 27.99 -4.31 -2.40
C PHE A 518 27.13 -4.23 -1.12
N TYR A 519 27.26 -5.20 -0.21
CA TYR A 519 26.58 -5.21 1.08
C TYR A 519 26.91 -3.95 1.89
N LEU A 520 28.20 -3.59 2.01
CA LEU A 520 28.63 -2.37 2.71
C LEU A 520 27.92 -1.13 2.15
N ARG A 521 27.86 -0.98 0.83
CA ARG A 521 27.19 0.19 0.21
C ARG A 521 25.70 0.22 0.48
N TRP A 522 25.05 -0.94 0.46
CA TRP A 522 23.64 -1.04 0.78
C TRP A 522 23.35 -0.77 2.26
N PHE A 523 24.18 -1.31 3.13
CA PHE A 523 24.10 -1.08 4.57
C PHE A 523 24.23 0.42 4.90
N GLN A 524 25.20 1.10 4.29
CA GLN A 524 25.38 2.54 4.42
C GLN A 524 24.15 3.32 3.95
N GLN A 525 23.53 2.93 2.85
CA GLN A 525 22.29 3.55 2.36
C GLN A 525 21.11 3.30 3.34
N ASN A 526 21.00 2.08 3.88
CA ASN A 526 19.93 1.75 4.83
C ASN A 526 20.08 2.51 6.17
N ALA A 527 21.28 2.95 6.54
CA ALA A 527 21.46 3.83 7.70
C ALA A 527 20.75 5.20 7.55
N PHE A 528 20.45 5.61 6.31
CA PHE A 528 19.65 6.80 6.02
C PHE A 528 18.16 6.49 5.74
N SER A 529 17.78 5.21 5.75
CA SER A 529 16.38 4.81 5.62
C SER A 529 15.65 4.98 6.96
N PRO A 530 14.34 5.26 6.95
CA PRO A 530 13.56 5.40 8.19
C PRO A 530 13.66 4.19 9.12
N ILE A 531 13.81 2.99 8.57
CA ILE A 531 14.02 1.74 9.30
C ILE A 531 15.33 1.12 8.83
N PHE A 532 16.28 0.95 9.74
CA PHE A 532 17.60 0.38 9.45
C PHE A 532 17.61 -1.13 9.71
N ARG A 533 17.45 -1.93 8.65
CA ARG A 533 17.27 -3.39 8.73
C ARG A 533 18.24 -4.14 7.82
N ALA A 534 18.87 -5.20 8.35
CA ALA A 534 19.51 -6.23 7.56
C ALA A 534 18.61 -7.46 7.50
N HIS A 535 18.44 -8.06 6.32
CA HIS A 535 17.72 -9.31 6.12
C HIS A 535 18.12 -9.98 4.82
N GLY A 536 17.86 -11.27 4.71
CA GLY A 536 17.95 -12.05 3.47
C GLY A 536 18.23 -13.53 3.70
N THR A 537 18.14 -14.29 2.61
CA THR A 537 18.39 -15.72 2.56
C THR A 537 19.81 -16.05 2.06
N SER A 538 20.23 -17.29 2.24
CA SER A 538 21.44 -17.93 1.68
C SER A 538 22.77 -17.40 2.21
N VAL A 539 22.85 -16.22 2.77
CA VAL A 539 24.06 -15.57 3.27
C VAL A 539 23.76 -14.95 4.63
N PRO A 540 24.58 -15.20 5.67
CA PRO A 540 24.43 -14.53 6.96
C PRO A 540 24.53 -13.01 6.83
N ARG A 541 23.87 -12.29 7.75
CA ARG A 541 23.78 -10.82 7.73
C ARG A 541 24.46 -10.15 8.91
N GLU A 542 25.00 -10.94 9.84
CA GLU A 542 25.69 -10.45 11.01
C GLU A 542 26.99 -9.74 10.58
N VAL A 543 27.28 -8.57 11.17
CA VAL A 543 28.39 -7.69 10.77
C VAL A 543 29.76 -8.42 10.72
N TRP A 544 30.01 -9.30 11.66
CA TRP A 544 31.29 -10.07 11.74
C TRP A 544 31.45 -11.12 10.65
N GLN A 545 30.45 -11.43 9.89
CA GLN A 545 30.55 -12.34 8.74
C GLN A 545 31.19 -11.66 7.51
N PHE A 546 31.25 -10.33 7.50
CA PHE A 546 31.79 -9.55 6.39
C PHE A 546 33.27 -9.15 6.55
N GLY A 547 33.92 -9.49 7.67
CA GLY A 547 35.33 -9.21 7.95
C GLY A 547 35.70 -9.32 9.41
N GLN A 548 36.93 -8.92 9.73
CA GLN A 548 37.49 -8.89 11.07
C GLN A 548 37.90 -7.46 11.44
N PRO A 549 38.11 -7.13 12.73
CA PRO A 549 38.68 -5.86 13.13
C PRO A 549 39.95 -5.52 12.33
N GLY A 550 39.98 -4.32 11.75
CA GLY A 550 41.02 -3.87 10.82
C GLY A 550 40.74 -4.12 9.34
N ASP A 551 39.72 -4.93 8.98
CA ASP A 551 39.24 -5.05 7.60
C ASP A 551 38.41 -3.82 7.25
N SER A 552 38.66 -3.22 6.08
CA SER A 552 37.98 -1.98 5.65
C SER A 552 36.46 -2.15 5.49
N ILE A 553 35.99 -3.35 5.14
CA ILE A 553 34.54 -3.63 5.04
C ILE A 553 33.92 -3.68 6.44
N TYR A 554 34.55 -4.43 7.36
CA TYR A 554 34.12 -4.54 8.76
C TYR A 554 34.04 -3.17 9.44
N GLU A 555 35.14 -2.39 9.35
CA GLU A 555 35.21 -1.03 9.90
C GLU A 555 34.16 -0.09 9.27
N GLY A 556 33.90 -0.25 7.97
CA GLY A 556 32.88 0.51 7.26
C GLY A 556 31.44 0.18 7.67
N LEU A 557 31.18 -1.04 8.15
CA LEU A 557 29.87 -1.43 8.70
C LEU A 557 29.65 -0.94 10.13
N LEU A 558 30.76 -0.64 10.88
CA LEU A 558 30.68 -0.12 12.25
C LEU A 558 30.60 1.41 12.34
N LYS A 559 31.00 2.13 11.31
CA LYS A 559 30.95 3.60 11.21
C LYS A 559 29.61 4.13 10.78
#